data_d21e23d7a10bcebc4557aef783bb9537
#
_entry.id   d21e23d7a10bcebc4557aef783bb9537
#
_cell.length_a   1.000
_cell.length_b   1.000
_cell.length_c   1.000
_cell.angle_alpha   90.00
_cell.angle_beta   90.00
_cell.angle_gamma   90.00
#
_symmetry.space_group_name_H-M   'P 1'
#
loop_
_entity.id
_entity.type
_entity.pdbx_description
1 polymer ?
#
loop_
_entity_poly.entity_id
_entity_poly.type
_entity_poly.pdbx_seq_one_letter_code
_entity_poly.pdbx_strand_id
1 'polypeptide(L)'
;LDKLFFSAIIVKVAKDSKRPFYVETAGQVVRVYGTEFNVHAYPEDKSVATTLVEGSIALQAASGNGSQLMLTPGHQALFDKLSHEASVKSVDTEVVTSWRSGSFVFENQNLGDIMQTLSRWYDFDYKFADASLAHTEFMGSIPRYGEFADVVEILETSGGLKFRIKGRTVIISRK
;
A
#
# COMPACT_ATOMS: atom_id res chain seq x y z
N LEU A 1 25.84 5.88 3.83
CA LEU A 1 24.50 5.32 4.03
C LEU A 1 23.83 5.26 2.66
N ASP A 2 23.73 4.05 2.13
CA ASP A 2 23.05 3.82 0.86
C ASP A 2 21.56 4.08 1.09
N LYS A 3 21.02 5.10 0.42
CA LYS A 3 19.57 5.38 0.43
C LYS A 3 18.90 4.34 -0.46
N LEU A 4 18.26 3.37 0.14
CA LEU A 4 17.40 2.43 -0.56
C LEU A 4 16.03 3.10 -0.76
N PHE A 5 15.66 3.33 -2.02
CA PHE A 5 14.32 3.80 -2.37
C PHE A 5 13.41 2.57 -2.49
N PHE A 6 12.54 2.38 -1.50
CA PHE A 6 11.55 1.31 -1.51
C PHE A 6 10.19 1.86 -1.89
N SER A 7 9.52 1.16 -2.79
CA SER A 7 8.13 1.44 -3.14
C SER A 7 7.16 0.78 -2.14
N ALA A 8 7.40 -0.49 -1.80
CA ALA A 8 6.70 -1.22 -0.74
C ALA A 8 7.65 -2.26 -0.13
N ILE A 9 7.71 -2.34 1.19
CA ILE A 9 8.58 -3.27 1.90
C ILE A 9 7.97 -3.73 3.23
N ILE A 10 8.10 -5.02 3.54
CA ILE A 10 7.95 -5.55 4.89
C ILE A 10 9.35 -5.69 5.50
N VAL A 11 9.53 -5.10 6.66
CA VAL A 11 10.79 -5.13 7.41
C VAL A 11 10.56 -5.86 8.72
N LYS A 12 11.43 -6.84 8.99
CA LYS A 12 11.50 -7.51 10.27
C LYS A 12 12.85 -7.24 10.90
N VAL A 13 12.86 -6.43 11.96
CA VAL A 13 14.06 -6.02 12.70
C VAL A 13 14.18 -6.86 13.96
N ALA A 14 15.35 -7.44 14.20
CA ALA A 14 15.62 -8.15 15.45
C ALA A 14 15.57 -7.19 16.65
N LYS A 15 15.13 -7.69 17.82
CA LYS A 15 15.02 -6.89 19.04
C LYS A 15 16.42 -6.48 19.52
N ASP A 16 16.67 -5.17 19.53
CA ASP A 16 17.88 -4.56 20.09
C ASP A 16 17.55 -3.16 20.65
N SER A 17 17.37 -3.08 21.96
CA SER A 17 17.03 -1.81 22.64
C SER A 17 18.15 -0.78 22.65
N LYS A 18 19.39 -1.21 22.34
CA LYS A 18 20.57 -0.32 22.36
C LYS A 18 20.88 0.28 20.98
N ARG A 19 20.40 -0.35 19.90
CA ARG A 19 20.67 0.06 18.53
C ARG A 19 19.37 0.23 17.76
N PRO A 20 18.82 1.43 17.69
CA PRO A 20 17.63 1.71 16.88
C PRO A 20 17.93 1.52 15.39
N PHE A 21 16.96 0.95 14.68
CA PHE A 21 16.99 0.88 13.23
C PHE A 21 16.09 1.98 12.65
N TYR A 22 16.54 2.62 11.59
CA TYR A 22 15.86 3.73 10.94
C TYR A 22 15.50 3.40 9.50
N VAL A 23 14.26 3.74 9.11
CA VAL A 23 13.83 3.74 7.71
C VAL A 23 13.45 5.16 7.34
N GLU A 24 14.16 5.73 6.37
CA GLU A 24 13.82 7.05 5.83
C GLU A 24 12.95 6.86 4.58
N THR A 25 11.85 7.60 4.51
CA THR A 25 10.95 7.67 3.36
C THR A 25 10.77 9.12 2.92
N ALA A 26 9.99 9.36 1.88
CA ALA A 26 9.67 10.71 1.45
C ALA A 26 8.92 11.49 2.54
N GLY A 27 9.65 12.32 3.30
CA GLY A 27 9.12 13.20 4.32
C GLY A 27 8.96 12.60 5.72
N GLN A 28 9.27 11.29 5.93
CA GLN A 28 9.07 10.62 7.21
C GLN A 28 10.27 9.75 7.59
N VAL A 29 10.59 9.73 8.87
CA VAL A 29 11.57 8.81 9.48
C VAL A 29 10.85 7.86 10.42
N VAL A 30 11.06 6.56 10.21
CA VAL A 30 10.53 5.46 11.03
C VAL A 30 11.66 4.95 11.91
N ARG A 31 11.51 4.98 13.23
CA ARG A 31 12.46 4.45 14.20
C ARG A 31 11.89 3.25 14.93
N VAL A 32 12.66 2.15 14.96
CA VAL A 32 12.25 0.88 15.58
C VAL A 32 13.38 0.24 16.38
N TYR A 33 13.02 -0.64 17.34
CA TYR A 33 13.96 -1.37 18.23
C TYR A 33 13.75 -2.90 18.22
N GLY A 34 13.11 -3.42 17.21
CA GLY A 34 12.74 -4.83 17.10
C GLY A 34 11.27 -4.98 16.79
N THR A 35 10.97 -4.88 15.50
CA THR A 35 9.64 -4.58 15.02
C THR A 35 9.43 -5.25 13.68
N GLU A 36 8.23 -5.77 13.46
CA GLU A 36 7.76 -6.17 12.13
C GLU A 36 6.74 -5.15 11.64
N PHE A 37 6.99 -4.56 10.48
CA PHE A 37 6.15 -3.50 9.91
C PHE A 37 6.22 -3.46 8.39
N ASN A 38 5.16 -2.92 7.79
CA ASN A 38 5.07 -2.67 6.35
C ASN A 38 5.16 -1.17 6.08
N VAL A 39 5.93 -0.79 5.08
CA VAL A 39 6.00 0.58 4.55
C VAL A 39 5.59 0.58 3.09
N HIS A 40 4.68 1.46 2.72
CA HIS A 40 4.19 1.69 1.38
C HIS A 40 4.45 3.15 1.03
N ALA A 41 5.47 3.40 0.20
CA ALA A 41 6.02 4.73 -0.05
C ALA A 41 6.37 4.94 -1.52
N TYR A 42 5.39 4.70 -2.42
CA TYR A 42 5.60 4.97 -3.83
C TYR A 42 5.79 6.47 -4.08
N PRO A 43 6.72 6.86 -4.97
CA PRO A 43 7.00 8.28 -5.26
C PRO A 43 5.76 9.05 -5.71
N GLU A 44 4.92 8.43 -6.55
CA GLU A 44 3.71 9.01 -7.13
C GLU A 44 2.50 9.07 -6.17
N ASP A 45 2.54 8.34 -5.05
CA ASP A 45 1.45 8.37 -4.06
C ASP A 45 1.46 9.67 -3.28
N LYS A 46 0.29 10.18 -2.93
CA LYS A 46 0.13 11.39 -2.12
C LYS A 46 0.59 11.20 -0.68
N SER A 47 0.59 9.96 -0.20
CA SER A 47 0.93 9.62 1.18
C SER A 47 1.88 8.44 1.29
N VAL A 48 2.55 8.35 2.44
CA VAL A 48 3.30 7.17 2.88
C VAL A 48 2.47 6.45 3.92
N ALA A 49 2.23 5.15 3.72
CA ALA A 49 1.52 4.31 4.68
C ALA A 49 2.53 3.44 5.44
N THR A 50 2.54 3.53 6.77
CA THR A 50 3.35 2.69 7.65
C THR A 50 2.44 1.88 8.56
N THR A 51 2.45 0.56 8.43
CA THR A 51 1.60 -0.37 9.20
C THR A 51 2.45 -1.17 10.17
N LEU A 52 2.08 -1.16 11.44
CA LEU A 52 2.76 -1.93 12.46
C LEU A 52 2.10 -3.30 12.66
N VAL A 53 2.88 -4.36 12.47
CA VAL A 53 2.47 -5.75 12.69
C VAL A 53 2.82 -6.19 14.12
N GLU A 54 4.09 -6.04 14.53
CA GLU A 54 4.57 -6.43 15.86
C GLU A 54 5.60 -5.43 16.37
N GLY A 55 5.62 -5.18 17.69
CA GLY A 55 6.59 -4.32 18.35
C GLY A 55 6.09 -2.89 18.56
N SER A 56 6.93 -1.91 18.33
CA SER A 56 6.59 -0.48 18.44
C SER A 56 7.33 0.35 17.41
N ILE A 57 6.67 1.36 16.88
CA ILE A 57 7.21 2.31 15.93
C ILE A 57 7.09 3.72 16.49
N ALA A 58 8.15 4.50 16.32
CA ALA A 58 8.12 5.93 16.48
C ALA A 58 8.30 6.59 15.10
N LEU A 59 7.29 7.34 14.67
CA LEU A 59 7.27 8.08 13.42
C LEU A 59 7.56 9.56 13.69
N GLN A 60 8.39 10.16 12.86
CA GLN A 60 8.72 11.58 12.91
C GLN A 60 8.78 12.15 11.50
N ALA A 61 8.34 13.39 11.31
CA ALA A 61 8.57 14.10 10.06
C ALA A 61 10.07 14.24 9.80
N ALA A 62 10.50 14.05 8.54
CA ALA A 62 11.93 14.13 8.16
C ALA A 62 12.54 15.53 8.40
N SER A 63 11.70 16.58 8.48
CA SER A 63 12.12 17.93 8.85
C SER A 63 12.63 18.06 10.29
N GLY A 64 12.43 17.01 11.12
CA GLY A 64 12.78 17.04 12.55
C GLY A 64 11.87 17.92 13.41
N ASN A 65 10.99 18.69 12.79
CA ASN A 65 10.04 19.56 13.46
C ASN A 65 8.71 18.83 13.65
N GLY A 66 8.27 18.63 14.86
CA GLY A 66 6.99 18.00 15.17
C GLY A 66 7.07 16.97 16.31
N SER A 67 5.89 16.62 16.83
CA SER A 67 5.75 15.56 17.83
C SER A 67 5.99 14.20 17.21
N GLN A 68 6.63 13.32 17.96
CA GLN A 68 6.80 11.93 17.58
C GLN A 68 5.45 11.20 17.72
N LEU A 69 5.02 10.54 16.65
CA LEU A 69 3.82 9.71 16.65
C LEU A 69 4.20 8.27 16.98
N MET A 70 3.64 7.73 18.05
CA MET A 70 3.82 6.33 18.44
C MET A 70 2.74 5.48 17.80
N LEU A 71 3.15 4.41 17.12
CA LEU A 71 2.24 3.44 16.50
C LEU A 71 2.24 2.14 17.31
N THR A 72 1.04 1.58 17.50
CA THR A 72 0.83 0.28 18.16
C THR A 72 0.43 -0.79 17.14
N PRO A 73 0.63 -2.09 17.42
CA PRO A 73 0.24 -3.17 16.52
C PRO A 73 -1.23 -3.07 16.08
N GLY A 74 -1.52 -3.45 14.83
CA GLY A 74 -2.85 -3.34 14.25
C GLY A 74 -3.22 -1.94 13.76
N HIS A 75 -2.28 -1.00 13.74
CA HIS A 75 -2.52 0.36 13.28
C HIS A 75 -1.63 0.72 12.08
N GLN A 76 -2.17 1.60 11.25
CA GLN A 76 -1.51 2.19 10.11
C GLN A 76 -1.49 3.71 10.26
N ALA A 77 -0.31 4.29 10.13
CA ALA A 77 -0.15 5.73 9.95
C ALA A 77 -0.12 6.06 8.46
N LEU A 78 -0.90 7.06 8.07
CA LEU A 78 -0.88 7.69 6.75
C LEU A 78 -0.26 9.07 6.89
N PHE A 79 0.92 9.25 6.31
CA PHE A 79 1.64 10.53 6.28
C PHE A 79 1.40 11.20 4.92
N ASP A 80 0.70 12.32 4.90
CA ASP A 80 0.48 13.11 3.69
C ASP A 80 1.74 13.90 3.33
N LYS A 81 2.22 13.72 2.09
CA LYS A 81 3.48 14.32 1.62
C LYS A 81 3.38 15.83 1.37
N LEU A 82 2.17 16.35 1.19
CA LEU A 82 1.95 17.78 0.90
C LEU A 82 1.72 18.57 2.18
N SER A 83 0.80 18.12 3.04
CA SER A 83 0.48 18.81 4.30
C SER A 83 1.47 18.49 5.41
N HIS A 84 2.26 17.41 5.28
CA HIS A 84 3.14 16.86 6.32
C HIS A 84 2.42 16.41 7.59
N GLU A 85 1.12 16.16 7.49
CA GLU A 85 0.29 15.65 8.57
C GLU A 85 0.22 14.14 8.55
N ALA A 86 0.08 13.54 9.73
CA ALA A 86 -0.10 12.10 9.88
C ALA A 86 -1.45 11.80 10.55
N SER A 87 -2.19 10.86 9.98
CA SER A 87 -3.39 10.27 10.57
C SER A 87 -3.16 8.80 10.90
N VAL A 88 -3.85 8.28 11.92
CA VAL A 88 -3.75 6.88 12.32
C VAL A 88 -5.13 6.23 12.23
N LYS A 89 -5.15 5.02 11.68
CA LYS A 89 -6.35 4.16 11.64
C LYS A 89 -6.01 2.73 12.04
N SER A 90 -7.01 2.01 12.58
CA SER A 90 -6.92 0.56 12.78
C SER A 90 -7.03 -0.14 11.42
N VAL A 91 -6.26 -1.21 11.24
CA VAL A 91 -6.25 -2.02 10.02
C VAL A 91 -6.07 -3.50 10.37
N ASP A 92 -6.58 -4.37 9.51
CA ASP A 92 -6.19 -5.77 9.53
C ASP A 92 -4.80 -5.92 8.92
N THR A 93 -3.83 -6.30 9.74
CA THR A 93 -2.44 -6.45 9.31
C THR A 93 -2.23 -7.63 8.37
N GLU A 94 -3.07 -8.68 8.44
CA GLU A 94 -3.01 -9.82 7.53
C GLU A 94 -3.41 -9.39 6.12
N VAL A 95 -4.45 -8.55 6.00
CA VAL A 95 -4.88 -7.95 4.73
C VAL A 95 -3.78 -7.08 4.14
N VAL A 96 -3.24 -6.14 4.94
CA VAL A 96 -2.21 -5.20 4.47
C VAL A 96 -0.92 -5.91 4.07
N THR A 97 -0.59 -7.06 4.68
CA THR A 97 0.62 -7.82 4.39
C THR A 97 0.39 -9.05 3.53
N SER A 98 -0.83 -9.29 3.04
CA SER A 98 -1.23 -10.45 2.24
C SER A 98 -0.40 -10.64 0.96
N TRP A 99 0.12 -9.55 0.41
CA TRP A 99 1.00 -9.60 -0.76
C TRP A 99 2.28 -10.42 -0.52
N ARG A 100 2.70 -10.60 0.73
CA ARG A 100 3.81 -11.49 1.14
C ARG A 100 3.48 -12.96 0.94
N SER A 101 2.24 -13.36 1.18
CA SER A 101 1.77 -14.73 1.03
C SER A 101 1.27 -15.09 -0.38
N GLY A 102 1.50 -14.20 -1.35
CA GLY A 102 1.18 -14.46 -2.75
C GLY A 102 -0.25 -14.11 -3.15
N SER A 103 -0.92 -13.26 -2.40
CA SER A 103 -2.27 -12.79 -2.70
C SER A 103 -2.38 -11.28 -2.50
N PHE A 104 -3.22 -10.64 -3.30
CA PHE A 104 -3.77 -9.32 -3.01
C PHE A 104 -5.14 -9.53 -2.37
N VAL A 105 -5.32 -9.07 -1.15
CA VAL A 105 -6.61 -9.09 -0.44
C VAL A 105 -7.15 -7.67 -0.41
N PHE A 106 -8.38 -7.50 -0.87
CA PHE A 106 -9.08 -6.24 -0.91
C PHE A 106 -10.32 -6.32 0.00
N GLU A 107 -10.43 -5.39 0.94
CA GLU A 107 -11.58 -5.26 1.83
C GLU A 107 -12.23 -3.89 1.61
N ASN A 108 -13.39 -3.88 0.96
CA ASN A 108 -14.13 -2.66 0.62
C ASN A 108 -13.23 -1.58 0.00
N GLN A 109 -12.34 -2.02 -0.90
CA GLN A 109 -11.37 -1.14 -1.53
C GLN A 109 -11.91 -0.61 -2.85
N ASN A 110 -11.66 0.66 -3.12
CA ASN A 110 -12.05 1.31 -4.38
C ASN A 110 -11.31 0.70 -5.57
N LEU A 111 -12.01 0.51 -6.68
CA LEU A 111 -11.44 -0.01 -7.93
C LEU A 111 -10.24 0.82 -8.41
N GLY A 112 -10.25 2.13 -8.17
CA GLY A 112 -9.10 2.99 -8.49
C GLY A 112 -7.81 2.55 -7.80
N ASP A 113 -7.88 2.27 -6.49
CA ASP A 113 -6.74 1.81 -5.69
C ASP A 113 -6.32 0.39 -6.08
N ILE A 114 -7.29 -0.48 -6.39
CA ILE A 114 -7.04 -1.84 -6.89
C ILE A 114 -6.29 -1.78 -8.22
N MET A 115 -6.79 -0.98 -9.17
CA MET A 115 -6.15 -0.83 -10.48
C MET A 115 -4.75 -0.22 -10.38
N GLN A 116 -4.54 0.70 -9.46
CA GLN A 116 -3.21 1.25 -9.18
C GLN A 116 -2.25 0.17 -8.66
N THR A 117 -2.70 -0.68 -7.73
CA THR A 117 -1.91 -1.81 -7.22
C THR A 117 -1.56 -2.81 -8.32
N LEU A 118 -2.57 -3.21 -9.12
CA LEU A 118 -2.40 -4.17 -10.21
C LEU A 118 -1.54 -3.62 -11.35
N SER A 119 -1.70 -2.33 -11.70
CA SER A 119 -0.91 -1.68 -12.75
C SER A 119 0.59 -1.68 -12.44
N ARG A 120 0.93 -1.49 -11.17
CA ARG A 120 2.33 -1.57 -10.70
C ARG A 120 2.89 -2.98 -10.75
N TRP A 121 2.05 -3.97 -10.42
CA TRP A 121 2.48 -5.37 -10.37
C TRP A 121 2.64 -6.00 -11.75
N TYR A 122 1.67 -5.71 -12.65
CA TYR A 122 1.63 -6.27 -14.00
C TYR A 122 2.19 -5.33 -15.08
N ASP A 123 2.68 -4.16 -14.71
CA ASP A 123 3.31 -3.17 -15.59
C ASP A 123 2.42 -2.73 -16.76
N PHE A 124 1.21 -2.22 -16.48
CA PHE A 124 0.28 -1.67 -17.46
C PHE A 124 -0.26 -0.30 -17.07
N ASP A 125 -0.72 0.45 -18.08
CA ASP A 125 -1.48 1.69 -17.90
C ASP A 125 -2.98 1.38 -17.86
N TYR A 126 -3.77 2.20 -17.16
CA TYR A 126 -5.22 2.01 -17.15
C TYR A 126 -5.99 3.31 -17.30
N LYS A 127 -7.24 3.18 -17.82
CA LYS A 127 -8.19 4.29 -17.97
C LYS A 127 -9.59 3.80 -17.66
N PHE A 128 -10.34 4.60 -16.91
CA PHE A 128 -11.76 4.42 -16.75
C PHE A 128 -12.51 5.13 -17.88
N ALA A 129 -13.45 4.43 -18.54
CA ALA A 129 -14.35 5.05 -19.53
C ALA A 129 -15.30 6.06 -18.85
N ASP A 130 -15.62 5.80 -17.59
CA ASP A 130 -16.37 6.68 -16.69
C ASP A 130 -15.61 6.80 -15.37
N ALA A 131 -15.24 8.01 -14.97
CA ALA A 131 -14.46 8.26 -13.76
C ALA A 131 -15.15 7.76 -12.48
N SER A 132 -16.48 7.67 -12.45
CA SER A 132 -17.22 7.15 -11.30
C SER A 132 -16.90 5.69 -10.98
N LEU A 133 -16.43 4.91 -11.96
CA LEU A 133 -16.02 3.51 -11.76
C LEU A 133 -14.85 3.35 -10.80
N ALA A 134 -14.00 4.35 -10.70
CA ALA A 134 -12.87 4.33 -9.76
C ALA A 134 -13.33 4.19 -8.30
N HIS A 135 -14.55 4.60 -7.98
CA HIS A 135 -15.12 4.55 -6.63
C HIS A 135 -15.95 3.28 -6.37
N THR A 136 -16.03 2.36 -7.33
CA THR A 136 -16.69 1.06 -7.12
C THR A 136 -15.90 0.25 -6.11
N GLU A 137 -16.56 -0.17 -5.03
CA GLU A 137 -15.94 -0.96 -3.97
C GLU A 137 -15.90 -2.44 -4.34
N PHE A 138 -14.79 -3.07 -4.04
CA PHE A 138 -14.57 -4.51 -4.19
C PHE A 138 -14.10 -5.13 -2.88
N MET A 139 -14.52 -6.38 -2.68
CA MET A 139 -14.04 -7.26 -1.63
C MET A 139 -13.68 -8.60 -2.24
N GLY A 140 -12.50 -9.11 -1.92
CA GLY A 140 -12.04 -10.40 -2.42
C GLY A 140 -10.53 -10.58 -2.37
N SER A 141 -10.08 -11.70 -2.90
CA SER A 141 -8.66 -12.03 -2.99
C SER A 141 -8.29 -12.40 -4.42
N ILE A 142 -7.17 -11.90 -4.88
CA ILE A 142 -6.61 -12.16 -6.22
C ILE A 142 -5.23 -12.78 -6.04
N PRO A 143 -4.94 -13.93 -6.68
CA PRO A 143 -3.59 -14.50 -6.69
C PRO A 143 -2.58 -13.53 -7.31
N ARG A 144 -1.49 -13.26 -6.59
CA ARG A 144 -0.46 -12.29 -7.01
C ARG A 144 0.39 -12.81 -8.18
N TYR A 145 0.56 -14.12 -8.26
CA TYR A 145 1.43 -14.77 -9.26
C TYR A 145 0.65 -15.44 -10.41
N GLY A 146 -0.66 -15.13 -10.54
CA GLY A 146 -1.49 -15.56 -11.66
C GLY A 146 -1.26 -14.74 -12.91
N GLU A 147 -1.79 -15.22 -14.03
CA GLU A 147 -1.84 -14.46 -15.27
C GLU A 147 -2.77 -13.25 -15.12
N PHE A 148 -2.43 -12.13 -15.74
CA PHE A 148 -3.30 -10.94 -15.69
C PHE A 148 -4.70 -11.20 -16.26
N ALA A 149 -4.83 -12.12 -17.21
CA ALA A 149 -6.13 -12.54 -17.76
C ALA A 149 -7.07 -13.11 -16.69
N ASP A 150 -6.55 -13.92 -15.75
CA ASP A 150 -7.34 -14.49 -14.66
C ASP A 150 -7.83 -13.40 -13.70
N VAL A 151 -6.98 -12.41 -13.44
CA VAL A 151 -7.35 -11.24 -12.63
C VAL A 151 -8.48 -10.45 -13.29
N VAL A 152 -8.39 -10.22 -14.60
CA VAL A 152 -9.43 -9.54 -15.37
C VAL A 152 -10.76 -10.31 -15.29
N GLU A 153 -10.73 -11.62 -15.47
CA GLU A 153 -11.92 -12.47 -15.38
C GLU A 153 -12.61 -12.37 -14.02
N ILE A 154 -11.83 -12.40 -12.92
CA ILE A 154 -12.35 -12.22 -11.55
C ILE A 154 -13.04 -10.87 -11.41
N LEU A 155 -12.40 -9.79 -11.83
CA LEU A 155 -12.95 -8.43 -11.73
C LEU A 155 -14.18 -8.23 -12.61
N GLU A 156 -14.19 -8.79 -13.83
CA GLU A 156 -15.35 -8.75 -14.74
C GLU A 156 -16.56 -9.48 -14.18
N THR A 157 -16.32 -10.63 -13.55
CA THR A 157 -17.39 -11.49 -13.02
C THR A 157 -17.99 -10.88 -11.75
N SER A 158 -17.15 -10.34 -10.89
CA SER A 158 -17.57 -9.80 -9.58
C SER A 158 -18.18 -8.40 -9.67
N GLY A 159 -17.75 -7.58 -10.63
CA GLY A 159 -18.05 -6.14 -10.62
C GLY A 159 -19.02 -5.64 -11.69
N GLY A 160 -19.54 -6.50 -12.57
CA GLY A 160 -20.35 -6.03 -13.71
C GLY A 160 -19.56 -5.12 -14.67
N LEU A 161 -18.26 -5.32 -14.70
CA LEU A 161 -17.31 -4.53 -15.47
C LEU A 161 -16.88 -5.25 -16.74
N LYS A 162 -16.32 -4.49 -17.67
CA LYS A 162 -15.68 -4.98 -18.88
C LYS A 162 -14.30 -4.37 -19.03
N PHE A 163 -13.30 -5.21 -19.26
CA PHE A 163 -11.93 -4.82 -19.47
C PHE A 163 -11.53 -5.03 -20.92
N ARG A 164 -11.00 -4.00 -21.55
CA ARG A 164 -10.49 -4.05 -22.92
C ARG A 164 -9.02 -3.68 -22.93
N ILE A 165 -8.19 -4.64 -23.33
CA ILE A 165 -6.73 -4.45 -23.42
C ILE A 165 -6.39 -3.91 -24.82
N LYS A 166 -5.69 -2.77 -24.86
CA LYS A 166 -5.14 -2.17 -26.08
C LYS A 166 -3.65 -1.88 -25.88
N GLY A 167 -2.82 -2.76 -26.42
CA GLY A 167 -1.38 -2.69 -26.17
C GLY A 167 -1.10 -2.81 -24.67
N ARG A 168 -0.49 -1.76 -24.09
CA ARG A 168 -0.17 -1.68 -22.66
C ARG A 168 -1.29 -1.05 -21.82
N THR A 169 -2.35 -0.56 -22.45
CA THR A 169 -3.42 0.16 -21.76
C THR A 169 -4.66 -0.70 -21.57
N VAL A 170 -5.14 -0.77 -20.34
CA VAL A 170 -6.40 -1.42 -19.94
C VAL A 170 -7.50 -0.36 -19.83
N ILE A 171 -8.59 -0.54 -20.56
CA ILE A 171 -9.75 0.35 -20.52
C ILE A 171 -10.87 -0.36 -19.77
N ILE A 172 -11.37 0.27 -18.70
CA ILE A 172 -12.40 -0.26 -17.82
C ILE A 172 -13.71 0.46 -18.10
N SER A 173 -14.77 -0.31 -18.38
CA SER A 173 -16.13 0.20 -18.63
C SER A 173 -17.16 -0.66 -17.89
N ARG A 174 -18.42 -0.21 -17.84
CA ARG A 174 -19.55 -1.08 -17.47
C ARG A 174 -19.83 -2.10 -18.58
N LYS A 175 -20.39 -3.26 -18.21
CA LYS A 175 -20.98 -4.21 -19.16
C LYS A 175 -22.16 -3.62 -19.89
#